data_cd01d6d748caa9c1b39d34c82bf9a4e7
#
_entry.id   cd01d6d748caa9c1b39d34c82bf9a4e7
#
_cell.length_a   1.000
_cell.length_b   1.000
_cell.length_c   1.000
_cell.angle_alpha   90.00
_cell.angle_beta   90.00
_cell.angle_gamma   90.00
#
_symmetry.space_group_name_H-M   'P 1'
#
loop_
_entity.id
_entity.type
_entity.pdbx_description
1 polymer ?
#
loop_
_entity_poly.entity_id
_entity_poly.type
_entity_poly.pdbx_seq_one_letter_code
_entity_poly.pdbx_strand_id
1 'polypeptide(L)'
;HYNLYDFGCHIRSLVKQWTGVPVRIGIAPTKTLTKIALNEAKRLNVPTKVYQISTTKEIREALLNTPVNDVWGVGRRLTEHLNKAKITNALQLADLDPNYIKRKFSVVLERTVRELRGQRCLNIEENISAKKQIVVSRSFGTRVTDLKTLRPIVSNFAVRASEKLRHEKQKCSQVSVFVRTSPFSDNKPQHTGYKTIELFTPTNDTRDILVAAKKALLPIFRSGYDYAKAGILLSRFSNETTKQYSLFKDPNEPKENSKFMEYIDQLNAYETQIYFASQNTKRWSPMKQNMTSPKYTTSWYELPIAN
;
A
#
# COMPACT_ATOMS: atom_id res chain seq x y z
N HIS A 1 4.28 21.95 30.57
CA HIS A 1 3.71 20.61 30.30
C HIS A 1 2.54 20.74 29.35
N TYR A 2 2.71 20.31 28.09
CA TYR A 2 1.59 20.27 27.16
C TYR A 2 0.64 19.13 27.58
N ASN A 3 -0.65 19.44 27.74
CA ASN A 3 -1.68 18.42 27.86
C ASN A 3 -1.83 17.75 26.50
N LEU A 4 -1.47 16.46 26.42
CA LEU A 4 -1.51 15.69 25.15
C LEU A 4 -2.93 15.62 24.56
N TYR A 5 -3.94 15.59 25.40
CA TYR A 5 -5.33 15.58 24.95
C TYR A 5 -5.70 16.88 24.24
N ASP A 6 -5.38 18.04 24.84
CA ASP A 6 -5.64 19.36 24.24
C ASP A 6 -4.86 19.55 22.96
N PHE A 7 -3.60 19.09 22.93
CA PHE A 7 -2.79 19.08 21.73
C PHE A 7 -3.40 18.20 20.62
N GLY A 8 -3.94 17.04 20.98
CA GLY A 8 -4.69 16.19 20.05
C GLY A 8 -5.93 16.90 19.48
N CYS A 9 -6.69 17.60 20.31
CA CYS A 9 -7.83 18.41 19.87
C CYS A 9 -7.40 19.52 18.90
N HIS A 10 -6.31 20.20 19.21
CA HIS A 10 -5.73 21.23 18.35
C HIS A 10 -5.31 20.68 16.99
N ILE A 11 -4.51 19.59 16.94
CA ILE A 11 -4.12 18.94 15.69
C ILE A 11 -5.35 18.56 14.85
N ARG A 12 -6.35 17.95 15.48
CA ARG A 12 -7.59 17.57 14.79
C ARG A 12 -8.28 18.78 14.14
N SER A 13 -8.35 19.90 14.86
CA SER A 13 -8.93 21.14 14.37
C SER A 13 -8.16 21.66 13.16
N LEU A 14 -6.83 21.74 13.26
CA LEU A 14 -5.96 22.18 12.16
C LEU A 14 -6.10 21.28 10.91
N VAL A 15 -6.07 19.96 11.08
CA VAL A 15 -6.26 19.03 9.96
C VAL A 15 -7.60 19.27 9.27
N LYS A 16 -8.68 19.41 10.05
CA LYS A 16 -10.00 19.72 9.49
C LYS A 16 -10.03 21.06 8.77
N GLN A 17 -9.41 22.09 9.36
CA GLN A 17 -9.35 23.44 8.78
C GLN A 17 -8.57 23.43 7.44
N TRP A 18 -7.40 22.78 7.39
CA TRP A 18 -6.54 22.84 6.22
C TRP A 18 -6.93 21.89 5.09
N THR A 19 -7.56 20.77 5.42
CA THR A 19 -7.84 19.70 4.41
C THR A 19 -9.32 19.38 4.23
N GLY A 20 -10.20 19.90 5.09
CA GLY A 20 -11.62 19.51 5.11
C GLY A 20 -11.87 18.09 5.63
N VAL A 21 -10.82 17.30 5.88
CA VAL A 21 -10.93 15.88 6.22
C VAL A 21 -11.17 15.68 7.72
N PRO A 22 -12.30 15.06 8.13
CA PRO A 22 -12.52 14.75 9.53
C PRO A 22 -11.65 13.56 9.97
N VAL A 23 -10.83 13.77 11.00
CA VAL A 23 -9.94 12.74 11.56
C VAL A 23 -10.29 12.41 13.01
N ARG A 24 -9.85 11.24 13.48
CA ARG A 24 -9.83 10.86 14.90
C ARG A 24 -8.38 10.74 15.36
N ILE A 25 -8.15 11.06 16.63
CA ILE A 25 -6.81 10.97 17.23
C ILE A 25 -6.87 10.05 18.45
N GLY A 26 -5.99 9.06 18.45
CA GLY A 26 -5.73 8.21 19.60
C GLY A 26 -4.37 8.55 20.21
N ILE A 27 -4.30 8.61 21.53
CA ILE A 27 -3.08 8.90 22.28
C ILE A 27 -2.85 7.76 23.26
N ALA A 28 -1.67 7.12 23.19
CA ALA A 28 -1.33 6.00 24.07
C ALA A 28 0.19 5.79 24.10
N PRO A 29 0.72 5.02 25.08
CA PRO A 29 2.16 4.77 25.23
C PRO A 29 2.82 4.02 24.06
N THR A 30 2.07 3.20 23.31
CA THR A 30 2.58 2.41 22.18
C THR A 30 1.75 2.60 20.92
N LYS A 31 2.35 2.29 19.75
CA LYS A 31 1.64 2.39 18.47
C LYS A 31 0.41 1.48 18.42
N THR A 32 0.48 0.27 18.98
CA THR A 32 -0.65 -0.65 19.02
C THR A 32 -1.76 -0.14 19.92
N LEU A 33 -1.44 0.36 21.13
CA LEU A 33 -2.42 0.97 22.02
C LEU A 33 -3.04 2.24 21.44
N THR A 34 -2.30 3.02 20.64
CA THR A 34 -2.86 4.17 19.90
C THR A 34 -4.00 3.74 18.96
N LYS A 35 -3.87 2.58 18.30
CA LYS A 35 -4.96 2.03 17.47
C LYS A 35 -6.16 1.57 18.30
N ILE A 36 -5.92 1.01 19.49
CA ILE A 36 -6.99 0.68 20.45
C ILE A 36 -7.71 1.96 20.88
N ALA A 37 -6.98 3.03 21.24
CA ALA A 37 -7.55 4.33 21.59
C ALA A 37 -8.44 4.90 20.46
N LEU A 38 -8.04 4.76 19.20
CA LEU A 38 -8.87 5.15 18.05
C LEU A 38 -10.17 4.35 17.96
N ASN A 39 -10.13 3.04 18.25
CA ASN A 39 -11.31 2.18 18.25
C ASN A 39 -12.25 2.56 19.41
N GLU A 40 -11.71 2.86 20.59
CA GLU A 40 -12.49 3.35 21.73
C GLU A 40 -13.14 4.72 21.45
N ALA A 41 -12.42 5.65 20.83
CA ALA A 41 -12.98 6.93 20.39
C ALA A 41 -14.17 6.76 19.44
N LYS A 42 -14.15 5.70 18.63
CA LYS A 42 -15.25 5.34 17.72
C LYS A 42 -16.40 4.67 18.49
N ARG A 43 -16.10 3.70 19.33
CA ARG A 43 -17.07 2.92 20.09
C ARG A 43 -17.89 3.81 21.05
N LEU A 44 -17.21 4.67 21.78
CA LEU A 44 -17.82 5.60 22.74
C LEU A 44 -18.41 6.85 22.09
N ASN A 45 -18.28 6.98 20.75
CA ASN A 45 -18.70 8.16 19.99
C ASN A 45 -18.29 9.50 20.63
N VAL A 46 -17.04 9.56 21.12
CA VAL A 46 -16.52 10.74 21.84
C VAL A 46 -16.72 12.00 20.98
N PRO A 47 -17.33 13.08 21.51
CA PRO A 47 -17.63 14.31 20.75
C PRO A 47 -16.40 14.96 20.13
N THR A 48 -15.30 15.03 20.89
CA THR A 48 -14.02 15.59 20.43
C THR A 48 -13.32 14.72 19.40
N LYS A 49 -13.70 13.42 19.26
CA LYS A 49 -13.03 12.41 18.41
C LYS A 49 -11.53 12.22 18.76
N VAL A 50 -11.15 12.63 19.98
CA VAL A 50 -9.81 12.42 20.56
C VAL A 50 -9.99 11.52 21.78
N TYR A 51 -9.17 10.50 21.93
CA TYR A 51 -9.20 9.59 23.06
C TYR A 51 -7.78 9.26 23.53
N GLN A 52 -7.57 9.41 24.83
CA GLN A 52 -6.28 9.16 25.46
C GLN A 52 -6.39 7.97 26.40
N ILE A 53 -5.40 7.08 26.33
CA ILE A 53 -5.19 5.96 27.23
C ILE A 53 -3.82 6.16 27.88
N SER A 54 -3.80 6.35 29.20
CA SER A 54 -2.56 6.70 29.94
C SER A 54 -2.26 5.72 31.07
N THR A 55 -3.28 5.18 31.73
CA THR A 55 -3.12 4.33 32.90
C THR A 55 -3.29 2.84 32.58
N THR A 56 -2.67 1.97 33.40
CA THR A 56 -2.82 0.51 33.25
C THR A 56 -4.28 0.07 33.35
N LYS A 57 -5.10 0.74 34.18
CA LYS A 57 -6.52 0.45 34.30
C LYS A 57 -7.26 0.73 32.98
N GLU A 58 -7.05 1.91 32.41
CA GLU A 58 -7.63 2.30 31.12
C GLU A 58 -7.19 1.38 29.99
N ILE A 59 -5.90 0.96 29.97
CA ILE A 59 -5.39 -0.01 29.00
C ILE A 59 -6.19 -1.31 29.10
N ARG A 60 -6.30 -1.89 30.30
CA ARG A 60 -6.99 -3.17 30.47
C ARG A 60 -8.46 -3.10 30.10
N GLU A 61 -9.14 -2.01 30.45
CA GLU A 61 -10.54 -1.79 30.10
C GLU A 61 -10.74 -1.66 28.58
N ALA A 62 -9.90 -0.88 27.90
CA ALA A 62 -9.94 -0.74 26.45
C ALA A 62 -9.63 -2.07 25.73
N LEU A 63 -8.68 -2.86 26.24
CA LEU A 63 -8.34 -4.17 25.69
C LEU A 63 -9.47 -5.19 25.87
N LEU A 64 -10.18 -5.17 27.00
CA LEU A 64 -11.33 -6.03 27.24
C LEU A 64 -12.44 -5.81 26.22
N ASN A 65 -12.69 -4.55 25.88
CA ASN A 65 -13.73 -4.14 24.93
C ASN A 65 -13.32 -4.28 23.45
N THR A 66 -12.04 -4.59 23.17
CA THR A 66 -11.54 -4.70 21.79
C THR A 66 -11.53 -6.14 21.34
N PRO A 67 -12.30 -6.53 20.31
CA PRO A 67 -12.23 -7.85 19.71
C PRO A 67 -10.83 -8.14 19.17
N VAL A 68 -10.39 -9.40 19.21
CA VAL A 68 -9.02 -9.76 18.81
C VAL A 68 -8.72 -9.49 17.33
N ASN A 69 -9.72 -9.55 16.46
CA ASN A 69 -9.61 -9.21 15.02
C ASN A 69 -9.39 -7.72 14.77
N ASP A 70 -9.69 -6.85 15.73
CA ASP A 70 -9.49 -5.40 15.63
C ASP A 70 -8.11 -4.96 16.16
N VAL A 71 -7.33 -5.91 16.68
CA VAL A 71 -5.94 -5.65 17.08
C VAL A 71 -5.05 -5.49 15.85
N TRP A 72 -4.31 -4.39 15.80
CA TRP A 72 -3.38 -4.11 14.70
C TRP A 72 -2.33 -5.22 14.56
N GLY A 73 -2.26 -5.81 13.36
CA GLY A 73 -1.39 -6.96 13.06
C GLY A 73 -2.06 -8.32 13.18
N VAL A 74 -3.30 -8.39 13.69
CA VAL A 74 -4.09 -9.62 13.72
C VAL A 74 -5.01 -9.66 12.48
N GLY A 75 -4.59 -10.44 11.47
CA GLY A 75 -5.38 -10.66 10.25
C GLY A 75 -6.31 -11.86 10.36
N ARG A 76 -7.18 -12.04 9.36
CA ARG A 76 -8.23 -13.08 9.34
C ARG A 76 -7.75 -14.47 9.77
N ARG A 77 -6.66 -14.99 9.18
CA ARG A 77 -6.14 -16.33 9.52
C ARG A 77 -5.69 -16.43 10.97
N LEU A 78 -5.06 -15.38 11.48
CA LEU A 78 -4.61 -15.35 12.86
C LEU A 78 -5.79 -15.26 13.83
N THR A 79 -6.82 -14.48 13.49
CA THR A 79 -8.10 -14.42 14.23
C THR A 79 -8.74 -15.80 14.35
N GLU A 80 -8.81 -16.55 13.25
CA GLU A 80 -9.36 -17.91 13.24
C GLU A 80 -8.58 -18.86 14.22
N HIS A 81 -7.25 -18.78 14.22
CA HIS A 81 -6.41 -19.56 15.14
C HIS A 81 -6.58 -19.13 16.60
N LEU A 82 -6.64 -17.82 16.87
CA LEU A 82 -6.82 -17.29 18.22
C LEU A 82 -8.21 -17.65 18.77
N ASN A 83 -9.25 -17.53 17.96
CA ASN A 83 -10.62 -17.91 18.35
C ASN A 83 -10.74 -19.41 18.66
N LYS A 84 -10.07 -20.29 17.90
CA LYS A 84 -9.99 -21.73 18.22
C LYS A 84 -9.32 -21.98 19.58
N ALA A 85 -8.39 -21.11 19.97
CA ALA A 85 -7.75 -21.15 21.29
C ALA A 85 -8.56 -20.39 22.37
N LYS A 86 -9.82 -20.01 22.09
CA LYS A 86 -10.72 -19.24 22.97
C LYS A 86 -10.20 -17.83 23.33
N ILE A 87 -9.36 -17.25 22.50
CA ILE A 87 -8.84 -15.89 22.66
C ILE A 87 -9.67 -14.99 21.73
N THR A 88 -10.64 -14.28 22.31
CA THR A 88 -11.66 -13.51 21.57
C THR A 88 -11.46 -12.00 21.67
N ASN A 89 -10.72 -11.51 22.66
CA ASN A 89 -10.45 -10.09 22.86
C ASN A 89 -8.96 -9.79 23.06
N ALA A 90 -8.61 -8.50 22.97
CA ALA A 90 -7.24 -8.03 23.06
C ALA A 90 -6.62 -8.22 24.46
N LEU A 91 -7.42 -8.23 25.54
CA LEU A 91 -6.94 -8.45 26.89
C LEU A 91 -6.45 -9.90 27.06
N GLN A 92 -7.25 -10.87 26.61
CA GLN A 92 -6.85 -12.28 26.65
C GLN A 92 -5.56 -12.51 25.83
N LEU A 93 -5.41 -11.82 24.68
CA LEU A 93 -4.18 -11.88 23.90
C LEU A 93 -3.00 -11.25 24.65
N ALA A 94 -3.21 -10.09 25.29
CA ALA A 94 -2.18 -9.40 26.06
C ALA A 94 -1.71 -10.21 27.29
N ASP A 95 -2.58 -11.00 27.92
CA ASP A 95 -2.26 -11.78 29.10
C ASP A 95 -1.48 -13.08 28.78
N LEU A 96 -1.35 -13.48 27.50
CA LEU A 96 -0.56 -14.65 27.09
C LEU A 96 0.95 -14.43 27.22
N ASP A 97 1.69 -15.48 27.58
CA ASP A 97 3.15 -15.43 27.62
C ASP A 97 3.75 -15.06 26.25
N PRO A 98 4.55 -13.98 26.15
CA PRO A 98 5.18 -13.56 24.91
C PRO A 98 6.07 -14.63 24.27
N ASN A 99 6.77 -15.45 25.08
CA ASN A 99 7.63 -16.51 24.58
C ASN A 99 6.81 -17.65 23.95
N TYR A 100 5.66 -17.96 24.53
CA TYR A 100 4.71 -18.90 23.92
C TYR A 100 4.22 -18.39 22.57
N ILE A 101 3.82 -17.12 22.50
CA ILE A 101 3.36 -16.47 21.26
C ILE A 101 4.45 -16.47 20.19
N LYS A 102 5.69 -16.14 20.56
CA LYS A 102 6.84 -16.15 19.64
C LYS A 102 7.07 -17.53 19.01
N ARG A 103 7.00 -18.59 19.83
CA ARG A 103 7.21 -19.99 19.37
C ARG A 103 6.05 -20.51 18.53
N LYS A 104 4.81 -20.21 18.93
CA LYS A 104 3.62 -20.77 18.27
C LYS A 104 3.18 -20.03 17.02
N PHE A 105 3.40 -18.70 16.96
CA PHE A 105 2.95 -17.84 15.88
C PHE A 105 4.12 -17.12 15.20
N SER A 106 4.56 -16.00 15.76
CA SER A 106 5.66 -15.22 15.18
C SER A 106 6.22 -14.19 16.16
N VAL A 107 7.44 -13.71 15.88
CA VAL A 107 8.05 -12.57 16.58
C VAL A 107 7.25 -11.27 16.37
N VAL A 108 6.52 -11.14 15.28
CA VAL A 108 5.69 -9.96 15.01
C VAL A 108 4.51 -9.92 15.98
N LEU A 109 3.81 -11.04 16.17
CA LEU A 109 2.70 -11.11 17.14
C LEU A 109 3.20 -10.98 18.58
N GLU A 110 4.36 -11.53 18.90
CA GLU A 110 5.00 -11.36 20.22
C GLU A 110 5.23 -9.87 20.53
N ARG A 111 5.77 -9.09 19.58
CA ARG A 111 5.92 -7.63 19.73
C ARG A 111 4.57 -6.93 19.92
N THR A 112 3.53 -7.36 19.19
CA THR A 112 2.17 -6.83 19.36
C THR A 112 1.67 -7.09 20.80
N VAL A 113 1.87 -8.30 21.35
CA VAL A 113 1.51 -8.63 22.74
C VAL A 113 2.24 -7.73 23.74
N ARG A 114 3.53 -7.49 23.55
CA ARG A 114 4.29 -6.57 24.40
C ARG A 114 3.77 -5.12 24.30
N GLU A 115 3.44 -4.66 23.10
CA GLU A 115 2.87 -3.31 22.91
C GLU A 115 1.48 -3.16 23.53
N LEU A 116 0.64 -4.20 23.51
CA LEU A 116 -0.64 -4.21 24.22
C LEU A 116 -0.46 -4.07 25.75
N ARG A 117 0.69 -4.51 26.29
CA ARG A 117 1.07 -4.33 27.70
C ARG A 117 1.71 -2.97 28.01
N GLY A 118 1.82 -2.08 27.03
CA GLY A 118 2.46 -0.78 27.18
C GLY A 118 3.99 -0.79 26.96
N GLN A 119 4.59 -1.93 26.59
CA GLN A 119 6.03 -2.03 26.29
C GLN A 119 6.29 -1.61 24.84
N ARG A 120 7.03 -0.52 24.64
CA ARG A 120 7.37 -0.02 23.31
C ARG A 120 8.31 -0.98 22.57
N CYS A 121 7.83 -1.55 21.47
CA CYS A 121 8.60 -2.41 20.56
C CYS A 121 8.82 -1.81 19.18
N LEU A 122 8.00 -0.84 18.78
CA LEU A 122 8.05 -0.16 17.50
C LEU A 122 8.43 1.30 17.70
N ASN A 123 9.66 1.64 17.31
CA ASN A 123 10.14 3.03 17.35
C ASN A 123 9.53 3.87 16.23
N ILE A 124 9.59 5.19 16.38
CA ILE A 124 9.36 6.11 15.27
C ILE A 124 10.62 6.03 14.40
N GLU A 125 10.47 5.60 13.15
CA GLU A 125 11.57 5.57 12.20
C GLU A 125 11.83 7.00 11.70
N GLU A 126 13.00 7.54 12.02
CA GLU A 126 13.43 8.85 11.53
C GLU A 126 13.94 8.77 10.09
N ASN A 127 14.50 7.61 9.70
CA ASN A 127 15.00 7.35 8.36
C ASN A 127 14.11 6.32 7.66
N ILE A 128 13.57 6.69 6.51
CA ILE A 128 12.80 5.78 5.67
C ILE A 128 13.79 4.83 4.98
N SER A 129 13.70 3.55 5.26
CA SER A 129 14.50 2.53 4.57
C SER A 129 14.15 2.50 3.07
N ALA A 130 15.16 2.21 2.23
CA ALA A 130 14.95 2.08 0.79
C ALA A 130 13.83 1.07 0.47
N LYS A 131 13.01 1.39 -0.50
CA LYS A 131 11.92 0.50 -0.92
C LYS A 131 12.48 -0.80 -1.46
N LYS A 132 11.90 -1.93 -1.05
CA LYS A 132 12.26 -3.28 -1.53
C LYS A 132 11.39 -3.73 -2.69
N GLN A 133 10.26 -3.07 -2.90
CA GLN A 133 9.28 -3.37 -3.95
C GLN A 133 8.52 -2.11 -4.35
N ILE A 134 8.15 -2.02 -5.61
CA ILE A 134 7.25 -0.99 -6.15
C ILE A 134 6.06 -1.70 -6.78
N VAL A 135 4.85 -1.35 -6.32
CA VAL A 135 3.59 -1.87 -6.88
C VAL A 135 2.81 -0.72 -7.50
N VAL A 136 2.40 -0.90 -8.75
CA VAL A 136 1.43 -0.03 -9.42
C VAL A 136 0.25 -0.87 -9.85
N SER A 137 -0.91 -0.60 -9.28
CA SER A 137 -2.13 -1.36 -9.59
C SER A 137 -3.37 -0.48 -9.44
N ARG A 138 -4.42 -0.81 -10.18
CA ARG A 138 -5.73 -0.15 -10.07
C ARG A 138 -6.86 -1.16 -10.19
N SER A 139 -7.91 -0.92 -9.43
CA SER A 139 -9.21 -1.55 -9.67
C SER A 139 -9.89 -0.80 -10.82
N PHE A 140 -10.62 -1.55 -11.64
CA PHE A 140 -11.24 -1.03 -12.83
C PHE A 140 -12.66 -0.55 -12.53
N GLY A 141 -13.05 0.61 -13.05
CA GLY A 141 -14.41 1.15 -12.93
C GLY A 141 -15.43 0.31 -13.70
N THR A 142 -15.02 -0.19 -14.89
CA THR A 142 -15.73 -1.18 -15.70
C THR A 142 -14.88 -2.43 -15.83
N ARG A 143 -15.49 -3.60 -15.88
CA ARG A 143 -14.76 -4.87 -16.01
C ARG A 143 -14.08 -4.95 -17.37
N VAL A 144 -12.88 -5.55 -17.39
CA VAL A 144 -12.10 -5.79 -18.61
C VAL A 144 -12.17 -7.27 -18.95
N THR A 145 -12.58 -7.58 -20.16
CA THR A 145 -12.79 -8.95 -20.62
C THR A 145 -11.84 -9.36 -21.73
N ASP A 146 -11.19 -8.39 -22.37
CA ASP A 146 -10.33 -8.61 -23.53
C ASP A 146 -8.88 -8.20 -23.30
N LEU A 147 -7.98 -8.90 -23.98
CA LEU A 147 -6.54 -8.67 -23.89
C LEU A 147 -6.13 -7.37 -24.58
N LYS A 148 -6.85 -6.93 -25.61
CA LYS A 148 -6.54 -5.71 -26.36
C LYS A 148 -6.67 -4.48 -25.47
N THR A 149 -7.70 -4.44 -24.63
CA THR A 149 -7.89 -3.40 -23.61
C THR A 149 -6.93 -3.53 -22.44
N LEU A 150 -6.61 -4.76 -22.01
CA LEU A 150 -5.77 -5.00 -20.83
C LEU A 150 -4.29 -4.67 -21.07
N ARG A 151 -3.77 -4.91 -22.28
CA ARG A 151 -2.36 -4.64 -22.64
C ARG A 151 -1.92 -3.19 -22.40
N PRO A 152 -2.61 -2.16 -22.94
CA PRO A 152 -2.23 -0.77 -22.72
C PRO A 152 -2.31 -0.36 -21.24
N ILE A 153 -3.26 -0.92 -20.48
CA ILE A 153 -3.40 -0.64 -19.05
C ILE A 153 -2.17 -1.12 -18.29
N VAL A 154 -1.75 -2.36 -18.52
CA VAL A 154 -0.54 -2.92 -17.90
C VAL A 154 0.70 -2.16 -18.35
N SER A 155 0.75 -1.70 -19.62
CA SER A 155 1.83 -0.84 -20.10
C SER A 155 1.89 0.51 -19.37
N ASN A 156 0.75 1.15 -19.12
CA ASN A 156 0.70 2.38 -18.33
C ASN A 156 1.17 2.14 -16.88
N PHE A 157 0.85 0.98 -16.29
CA PHE A 157 1.36 0.64 -14.97
C PHE A 157 2.87 0.40 -14.99
N ALA A 158 3.40 -0.21 -16.06
CA ALA A 158 4.83 -0.47 -16.21
C ALA A 158 5.62 0.85 -16.32
N VAL A 159 5.17 1.79 -17.14
CA VAL A 159 5.78 3.11 -17.26
C VAL A 159 5.82 3.82 -15.92
N ARG A 160 4.67 3.89 -15.23
CA ARG A 160 4.60 4.55 -13.93
C ARG A 160 5.40 3.84 -12.83
N ALA A 161 5.57 2.53 -12.91
CA ALA A 161 6.44 1.80 -11.98
C ALA A 161 7.91 2.09 -12.24
N SER A 162 8.31 2.20 -13.52
CA SER A 162 9.67 2.55 -13.94
C SER A 162 10.07 3.97 -13.53
N GLU A 163 9.18 4.94 -13.69
CA GLU A 163 9.37 6.32 -13.20
C GLU A 163 9.64 6.34 -11.68
N LYS A 164 8.82 5.62 -10.91
CA LYS A 164 9.02 5.50 -9.45
C LYS A 164 10.32 4.82 -9.09
N LEU A 165 10.74 3.79 -9.86
CA LEU A 165 11.99 3.07 -9.63
C LEU A 165 13.19 3.98 -9.84
N ARG A 166 13.20 4.80 -10.92
CA ARG A 166 14.24 5.80 -11.17
C ARG A 166 14.28 6.89 -10.10
N HIS A 167 13.10 7.38 -9.65
CA HIS A 167 13.02 8.34 -8.55
C HIS A 167 13.67 7.81 -7.25
N GLU A 168 13.57 6.50 -7.01
CA GLU A 168 14.25 5.83 -5.87
C GLU A 168 15.74 5.53 -6.15
N LYS A 169 16.28 5.89 -7.34
CA LYS A 169 17.65 5.60 -7.79
C LYS A 169 18.00 4.12 -7.69
N GLN A 170 17.07 3.27 -8.09
CA GLN A 170 17.18 1.81 -8.04
C GLN A 170 16.96 1.17 -9.40
N LYS A 171 17.43 -0.07 -9.56
CA LYS A 171 17.16 -0.99 -10.68
C LYS A 171 16.42 -2.21 -10.15
N CYS A 172 15.62 -2.86 -10.98
CA CYS A 172 14.95 -4.11 -10.63
C CYS A 172 15.45 -5.28 -11.48
N SER A 173 15.45 -6.47 -10.90
CA SER A 173 15.76 -7.74 -11.60
C SER A 173 14.52 -8.60 -11.80
N GLN A 174 13.36 -8.21 -11.26
CA GLN A 174 12.13 -8.95 -11.41
C GLN A 174 10.96 -8.03 -11.73
N VAL A 175 10.18 -8.45 -12.73
CA VAL A 175 8.92 -7.80 -13.14
C VAL A 175 7.81 -8.82 -13.02
N SER A 176 6.84 -8.57 -12.17
CA SER A 176 5.67 -9.42 -11.99
C SER A 176 4.41 -8.69 -12.44
N VAL A 177 3.51 -9.38 -13.11
CA VAL A 177 2.20 -8.88 -13.49
C VAL A 177 1.13 -9.76 -12.87
N PHE A 178 0.07 -9.14 -12.41
CA PHE A 178 -1.10 -9.84 -11.91
C PHE A 178 -2.40 -9.26 -12.47
N VAL A 179 -3.37 -10.14 -12.61
CA VAL A 179 -4.75 -9.84 -12.99
C VAL A 179 -5.68 -10.61 -12.06
N ARG A 180 -6.82 -10.03 -11.68
CA ARG A 180 -7.81 -10.75 -10.88
C ARG A 180 -9.24 -10.27 -11.14
N THR A 181 -10.18 -11.17 -11.01
CA THR A 181 -11.60 -10.89 -10.93
C THR A 181 -11.98 -10.32 -9.55
N SER A 182 -13.20 -9.88 -9.37
CA SER A 182 -13.70 -9.42 -8.06
C SER A 182 -14.10 -10.61 -7.20
N PRO A 183 -13.58 -10.77 -5.99
CA PRO A 183 -14.03 -11.85 -5.08
C PRO A 183 -15.46 -11.64 -4.57
N PHE A 184 -16.05 -10.47 -4.80
CA PHE A 184 -17.40 -10.10 -4.36
C PHE A 184 -18.43 -10.21 -5.50
N SER A 185 -18.06 -10.75 -6.66
CA SER A 185 -19.01 -10.98 -7.76
C SER A 185 -19.58 -12.39 -7.60
N ASP A 186 -20.73 -12.47 -6.94
CA ASP A 186 -21.48 -13.71 -6.82
C ASP A 186 -21.91 -14.18 -8.21
N ASN A 187 -21.91 -15.49 -8.43
CA ASN A 187 -22.30 -16.17 -9.68
C ASN A 187 -21.42 -15.93 -10.92
N LYS A 188 -20.20 -15.37 -10.78
CA LYS A 188 -19.25 -15.27 -11.89
C LYS A 188 -17.99 -16.08 -11.64
N PRO A 189 -17.41 -16.70 -12.70
CA PRO A 189 -16.18 -17.47 -12.55
C PRO A 189 -15.03 -16.59 -12.03
N GLN A 190 -14.29 -17.10 -11.05
CA GLN A 190 -13.18 -16.39 -10.42
C GLN A 190 -11.85 -16.82 -11.04
N HIS A 191 -11.01 -15.84 -11.33
CA HIS A 191 -9.66 -16.09 -11.83
C HIS A 191 -8.66 -15.09 -11.23
N THR A 192 -7.51 -15.62 -10.81
CA THR A 192 -6.36 -14.82 -10.39
C THR A 192 -5.14 -15.35 -11.13
N GLY A 193 -4.57 -14.52 -11.99
CA GLY A 193 -3.33 -14.81 -12.71
C GLY A 193 -2.18 -13.99 -12.14
N TYR A 194 -1.01 -14.63 -11.99
CA TYR A 194 0.23 -14.00 -11.55
C TYR A 194 1.41 -14.64 -12.28
N LYS A 195 2.30 -13.82 -12.83
CA LYS A 195 3.53 -14.29 -13.48
C LYS A 195 4.67 -13.31 -13.21
N THR A 196 5.83 -13.86 -12.89
CA THR A 196 7.09 -13.12 -12.74
C THR A 196 8.01 -13.46 -13.93
N ILE A 197 8.63 -12.44 -14.46
CA ILE A 197 9.74 -12.52 -15.43
C ILE A 197 11.00 -12.04 -14.69
N GLU A 198 12.02 -12.86 -14.72
CA GLU A 198 13.36 -12.48 -14.28
C GLU A 198 14.09 -11.79 -15.43
N LEU A 199 14.71 -10.67 -15.13
CA LEU A 199 15.54 -9.92 -16.06
C LEU A 199 16.98 -10.42 -15.92
N PHE A 200 17.64 -10.61 -17.04
CA PHE A 200 19.02 -11.09 -17.05
C PHE A 200 19.97 -10.08 -16.39
N THR A 201 19.77 -8.79 -16.68
CA THR A 201 20.48 -7.67 -16.07
C THR A 201 19.50 -6.76 -15.32
N PRO A 202 19.86 -6.27 -14.11
CA PRO A 202 19.04 -5.29 -13.41
C PRO A 202 18.87 -4.02 -14.26
N THR A 203 17.64 -3.54 -14.44
CA THR A 203 17.34 -2.36 -15.25
C THR A 203 16.35 -1.40 -14.58
N ASN A 204 16.39 -0.14 -14.96
CA ASN A 204 15.35 0.87 -14.71
C ASN A 204 14.82 1.46 -16.03
N ASP A 205 15.25 0.89 -17.18
CA ASP A 205 14.76 1.29 -18.49
C ASP A 205 13.31 0.84 -18.69
N THR A 206 12.47 1.80 -19.00
CA THR A 206 11.04 1.55 -19.21
C THR A 206 10.77 0.56 -20.34
N ARG A 207 11.62 0.51 -21.37
CA ARG A 207 11.45 -0.38 -22.53
C ARG A 207 11.59 -1.84 -22.12
N ASP A 208 12.60 -2.17 -21.32
CA ASP A 208 12.85 -3.53 -20.83
C ASP A 208 11.72 -3.99 -19.92
N ILE A 209 11.28 -3.10 -19.00
CA ILE A 209 10.17 -3.37 -18.08
C ILE A 209 8.86 -3.57 -18.86
N LEU A 210 8.62 -2.81 -19.93
CA LEU A 210 7.46 -2.99 -20.82
C LEU A 210 7.48 -4.34 -21.53
N VAL A 211 8.63 -4.75 -22.06
CA VAL A 211 8.80 -6.06 -22.72
C VAL A 211 8.53 -7.19 -21.73
N ALA A 212 9.11 -7.12 -20.54
CA ALA A 212 8.89 -8.12 -19.49
C ALA A 212 7.43 -8.16 -19.03
N ALA A 213 6.79 -6.98 -18.84
CA ALA A 213 5.39 -6.90 -18.46
C ALA A 213 4.45 -7.52 -19.50
N LYS A 214 4.70 -7.30 -20.80
CA LYS A 214 3.95 -7.93 -21.89
C LYS A 214 4.14 -9.46 -21.91
N LYS A 215 5.37 -9.94 -21.74
CA LYS A 215 5.68 -11.38 -21.64
C LYS A 215 4.99 -12.03 -20.43
N ALA A 216 4.90 -11.32 -19.31
CA ALA A 216 4.22 -11.82 -18.11
C ALA A 216 2.69 -11.83 -18.24
N LEU A 217 2.10 -10.87 -18.95
CA LEU A 217 0.65 -10.73 -19.08
C LEU A 217 0.02 -11.86 -19.91
N LEU A 218 0.69 -12.27 -21.02
CA LEU A 218 0.12 -13.23 -21.99
C LEU A 218 -0.31 -14.57 -21.36
N PRO A 219 0.52 -15.27 -20.57
CA PRO A 219 0.16 -16.58 -20.02
C PRO A 219 -0.86 -16.53 -18.89
N ILE A 220 -1.09 -15.37 -18.30
CA ILE A 220 -2.02 -15.21 -17.16
C ILE A 220 -3.40 -14.69 -17.59
N PHE A 221 -3.52 -14.16 -18.80
CA PHE A 221 -4.82 -13.76 -19.34
C PHE A 221 -5.62 -15.01 -19.78
N ARG A 222 -6.89 -15.03 -19.41
CA ARG A 222 -7.87 -16.04 -19.87
C ARG A 222 -9.10 -15.33 -20.37
N SER A 223 -9.59 -15.72 -21.54
CA SER A 223 -10.85 -15.24 -22.08
C SER A 223 -12.03 -15.75 -21.24
N GLY A 224 -13.14 -15.03 -21.23
CA GLY A 224 -14.36 -15.39 -20.48
C GLY A 224 -14.37 -14.96 -19.02
N TYR A 225 -13.38 -14.21 -18.54
CA TYR A 225 -13.34 -13.68 -17.18
C TYR A 225 -13.47 -12.16 -17.15
N ASP A 226 -14.19 -11.66 -16.12
CA ASP A 226 -14.43 -10.24 -15.88
C ASP A 226 -13.34 -9.69 -14.93
N TYR A 227 -12.22 -9.25 -15.47
CA TYR A 227 -11.14 -8.70 -14.65
C TYR A 227 -11.54 -7.40 -13.97
N ALA A 228 -11.34 -7.36 -12.66
CA ALA A 228 -11.66 -6.23 -11.79
C ALA A 228 -10.44 -5.41 -11.40
N LYS A 229 -9.25 -6.00 -11.46
CA LYS A 229 -7.99 -5.36 -11.07
C LYS A 229 -6.83 -5.97 -11.86
N ALA A 230 -5.87 -5.11 -12.22
CA ALA A 230 -4.54 -5.53 -12.65
C ALA A 230 -3.46 -4.68 -11.99
N GLY A 231 -2.24 -5.16 -12.04
CA GLY A 231 -1.09 -4.41 -11.55
C GLY A 231 0.23 -5.03 -11.97
N ILE A 232 1.26 -4.24 -11.77
CA ILE A 232 2.66 -4.64 -11.91
C ILE A 232 3.36 -4.50 -10.56
N LEU A 233 4.31 -5.38 -10.30
CA LEU A 233 5.21 -5.34 -9.14
C LEU A 233 6.64 -5.46 -9.63
N LEU A 234 7.47 -4.49 -9.29
CA LEU A 234 8.91 -4.53 -9.46
C LEU A 234 9.56 -4.94 -8.15
N SER A 235 10.55 -5.83 -8.20
CA SER A 235 11.22 -6.37 -7.01
C SER A 235 12.68 -6.77 -7.30
N ARG A 236 13.39 -7.24 -6.26
CA ARG A 236 14.82 -7.52 -6.30
C ARG A 236 15.61 -6.29 -6.76
N PHE A 237 15.54 -5.25 -5.95
CA PHE A 237 16.19 -4.00 -6.26
C PHE A 237 17.67 -4.03 -5.94
N SER A 238 18.44 -3.36 -6.78
CA SER A 238 19.85 -3.01 -6.58
C SER A 238 20.02 -1.50 -6.73
N ASN A 239 21.10 -0.96 -6.17
CA ASN A 239 21.43 0.44 -6.35
C ASN A 239 21.75 0.72 -7.83
N GLU A 240 21.35 1.88 -8.35
CA GLU A 240 21.60 2.30 -9.72
C GLU A 240 23.08 2.34 -10.07
N THR A 241 23.94 2.69 -9.11
CA THR A 241 25.39 2.75 -9.29
C THR A 241 26.05 1.37 -9.39
N THR A 242 25.36 0.31 -8.93
CA THR A 242 25.89 -1.06 -8.99
C THR A 242 25.82 -1.58 -10.44
N LYS A 243 26.99 -1.76 -11.06
CA LYS A 243 27.09 -2.37 -12.39
C LYS A 243 27.49 -3.84 -12.21
N GLN A 244 26.56 -4.75 -12.52
CA GLN A 244 26.86 -6.16 -12.64
C GLN A 244 27.07 -6.45 -14.12
N TYR A 245 28.30 -6.76 -14.48
CA TYR A 245 28.62 -7.16 -15.86
C TYR A 245 28.24 -8.62 -16.05
N SER A 246 27.56 -8.90 -17.17
CA SER A 246 27.34 -10.29 -17.59
C SER A 246 28.55 -10.82 -18.34
N LEU A 247 28.95 -12.05 -18.02
CA LEU A 247 30.02 -12.76 -18.76
C LEU A 247 29.57 -13.14 -20.19
N PHE A 248 28.25 -13.26 -20.39
CA PHE A 248 27.62 -13.67 -21.66
C PHE A 248 26.75 -12.53 -22.23
N LYS A 249 27.33 -11.34 -22.34
CA LYS A 249 26.61 -10.19 -22.86
C LYS A 249 26.40 -10.37 -24.38
N ASP A 250 25.14 -10.28 -24.84
CA ASP A 250 24.86 -10.16 -26.27
C ASP A 250 25.43 -8.82 -26.77
N PRO A 251 26.32 -8.81 -27.79
CA PRO A 251 26.83 -7.59 -28.39
C PRO A 251 25.74 -6.62 -28.88
N ASN A 252 24.56 -7.15 -29.21
CA ASN A 252 23.39 -6.40 -29.67
C ASN A 252 22.44 -5.98 -28.55
N GLU A 253 22.77 -6.24 -27.28
CA GLU A 253 21.96 -5.78 -26.15
C GLU A 253 21.89 -4.26 -26.13
N PRO A 254 20.70 -3.65 -26.15
CA PRO A 254 20.57 -2.21 -26.18
C PRO A 254 21.31 -1.62 -24.98
N LYS A 255 22.23 -0.69 -25.26
CA LYS A 255 22.97 0.03 -24.20
C LYS A 255 21.97 0.68 -23.25
N GLU A 256 22.12 0.41 -21.97
CA GLU A 256 21.34 1.05 -20.92
C GLU A 256 21.48 2.58 -21.06
N ASN A 257 20.37 3.26 -21.28
CA ASN A 257 20.36 4.71 -21.48
C ASN A 257 19.53 5.37 -20.37
N SER A 258 20.02 5.28 -19.13
CA SER A 258 19.37 5.85 -17.94
C SER A 258 19.12 7.35 -18.12
N LYS A 259 20.09 8.09 -18.69
CA LYS A 259 19.95 9.52 -18.97
C LYS A 259 18.79 9.84 -19.91
N PHE A 260 18.58 9.02 -20.95
CA PHE A 260 17.46 9.20 -21.86
C PHE A 260 16.11 9.02 -21.17
N MET A 261 16.00 8.02 -20.28
CA MET A 261 14.77 7.81 -19.50
C MET A 261 14.52 8.95 -18.51
N GLU A 262 15.56 9.51 -17.90
CA GLU A 262 15.45 10.68 -17.03
C GLU A 262 14.97 11.92 -17.80
N TYR A 263 15.46 12.14 -19.03
CA TYR A 263 14.95 13.21 -19.89
C TYR A 263 13.47 13.05 -20.23
N ILE A 264 13.03 11.83 -20.54
CA ILE A 264 11.60 11.54 -20.75
C ILE A 264 10.79 11.85 -19.50
N ASP A 265 11.27 11.45 -18.31
CA ASP A 265 10.60 11.73 -17.05
C ASP A 265 10.51 13.24 -16.77
N GLN A 266 11.58 14.00 -17.03
CA GLN A 266 11.61 15.45 -16.90
C GLN A 266 10.61 16.12 -17.86
N LEU A 267 10.60 15.73 -19.14
CA LEU A 267 9.65 16.26 -20.11
C LEU A 267 8.21 15.96 -19.73
N ASN A 268 7.93 14.76 -19.22
CA ASN A 268 6.59 14.36 -18.74
C ASN A 268 6.17 15.03 -17.43
N ALA A 269 7.10 15.60 -16.66
CA ALA A 269 6.80 16.42 -15.49
C ALA A 269 6.26 17.81 -15.85
N TYR A 270 6.56 18.29 -17.05
CA TYR A 270 6.01 19.52 -17.63
C TYR A 270 4.76 19.19 -18.49
N GLU A 271 4.26 20.16 -19.24
CA GLU A 271 3.04 20.00 -20.04
C GLU A 271 3.17 19.05 -21.24
N THR A 272 4.38 18.73 -21.66
CA THR A 272 4.65 17.84 -22.81
C THR A 272 4.55 16.38 -22.38
N GLN A 273 3.64 15.61 -22.98
CA GLN A 273 3.47 14.19 -22.67
C GLN A 273 4.04 13.30 -23.76
N ILE A 274 5.10 12.58 -23.45
CA ILE A 274 5.71 11.55 -24.30
C ILE A 274 5.20 10.19 -23.89
N TYR A 275 4.64 9.46 -24.84
CA TYR A 275 4.07 8.11 -24.61
C TYR A 275 4.85 7.04 -25.36
N PHE A 276 5.03 5.90 -24.73
CA PHE A 276 5.48 4.70 -25.43
C PHE A 276 4.32 4.13 -26.26
N ALA A 277 4.61 3.63 -27.47
CA ALA A 277 3.60 3.12 -28.40
C ALA A 277 2.66 2.04 -27.83
N SER A 278 3.07 1.38 -26.75
CA SER A 278 2.25 0.38 -26.05
C SER A 278 1.29 0.95 -25.01
N GLN A 279 1.38 2.24 -24.72
CA GLN A 279 0.47 2.94 -23.83
C GLN A 279 -0.79 3.36 -24.58
N ASN A 280 -1.90 3.51 -23.86
CA ASN A 280 -3.09 4.13 -24.41
C ASN A 280 -3.11 5.62 -24.02
N THR A 281 -3.18 6.50 -25.01
CA THR A 281 -3.28 7.95 -24.84
C THR A 281 -4.66 8.37 -24.33
N LYS A 282 -5.70 7.58 -24.60
CA LYS A 282 -7.02 7.83 -24.03
C LYS A 282 -7.05 7.34 -22.58
N ARG A 283 -7.50 8.18 -21.64
CA ARG A 283 -7.73 7.78 -20.25
C ARG A 283 -8.71 6.60 -20.26
N TRP A 284 -8.14 5.41 -20.03
CA TRP A 284 -8.93 4.22 -19.91
C TRP A 284 -9.68 4.24 -18.58
N SER A 285 -10.96 3.87 -18.63
CA SER A 285 -11.93 3.83 -17.53
C SER A 285 -11.33 4.01 -16.13
N PRO A 286 -11.30 5.23 -15.59
CA PRO A 286 -10.82 5.46 -14.25
C PRO A 286 -11.73 4.73 -13.26
N MET A 287 -11.22 4.46 -12.08
CA MET A 287 -12.04 4.02 -10.96
C MET A 287 -13.20 5.01 -10.80
N LYS A 288 -14.42 4.50 -10.63
CA LYS A 288 -15.60 5.36 -10.40
C LYS A 288 -15.37 6.19 -9.15
N GLN A 289 -15.42 7.50 -9.29
CA GLN A 289 -15.23 8.49 -8.22
C GLN A 289 -16.45 9.40 -8.13
N ASN A 290 -17.62 8.81 -7.87
CA ASN A 290 -18.88 9.55 -7.87
C ASN A 290 -19.16 10.29 -6.56
N MET A 291 -18.39 9.98 -5.50
CA MET A 291 -18.54 10.52 -4.14
C MET A 291 -17.20 11.06 -3.63
N THR A 292 -16.63 12.02 -4.36
CA THR A 292 -15.41 12.72 -3.93
C THR A 292 -15.76 13.99 -3.17
N SER A 293 -14.99 14.31 -2.14
CA SER A 293 -15.01 15.66 -1.54
C SER A 293 -14.49 16.69 -2.56
N PRO A 294 -14.85 17.96 -2.39
CA PRO A 294 -14.24 19.03 -3.17
C PRO A 294 -12.71 19.01 -3.05
N LYS A 295 -12.03 19.49 -4.07
CA LYS A 295 -10.56 19.48 -4.16
C LYS A 295 -9.95 20.70 -3.45
N TYR A 296 -10.19 20.85 -2.18
CA TYR A 296 -9.78 22.00 -1.39
C TYR A 296 -8.29 22.37 -1.43
N THR A 297 -7.43 21.37 -1.72
CA THR A 297 -5.97 21.56 -1.72
C THR A 297 -5.35 21.57 -3.12
N THR A 298 -6.14 21.31 -4.16
CA THR A 298 -5.62 21.11 -5.53
C THR A 298 -6.42 21.83 -6.62
N SER A 299 -7.51 22.53 -6.25
CA SER A 299 -8.33 23.33 -7.18
C SER A 299 -8.73 24.63 -6.54
N TRP A 300 -8.29 25.76 -7.10
CA TRP A 300 -8.68 27.11 -6.67
C TRP A 300 -10.20 27.34 -6.74
N TYR A 301 -10.86 26.74 -7.73
CA TYR A 301 -12.30 26.89 -7.94
C TYR A 301 -13.16 26.14 -6.94
N GLU A 302 -12.56 25.22 -6.16
CA GLU A 302 -13.25 24.40 -5.17
C GLU A 302 -12.88 24.78 -3.74
N LEU A 303 -12.21 25.94 -3.54
CA LEU A 303 -11.91 26.46 -2.22
C LEU A 303 -13.20 26.88 -1.51
N PRO A 304 -13.30 26.66 -0.18
CA PRO A 304 -14.41 27.19 0.60
C PRO A 304 -14.44 28.72 0.49
N ILE A 305 -15.64 29.26 0.24
CA ILE A 305 -15.84 30.71 0.28
C ILE A 305 -15.86 31.14 1.73
N ALA A 306 -15.00 32.08 2.12
CA ALA A 306 -15.06 32.71 3.43
C ALA A 306 -16.27 33.67 3.45
N ASN A 307 -17.22 33.38 4.32
CA ASN A 307 -18.35 34.29 4.60
C ASN A 307 -17.99 35.23 5.73
#